data_61c31f7fa96f5264cc5d87e8c729aaa9
#
_entry.id   61c31f7fa96f5264cc5d87e8c729aaa9
#
_cell.length_a   1.000
_cell.length_b   1.000
_cell.length_c   1.000
_cell.angle_alpha   90.00
_cell.angle_beta   90.00
_cell.angle_gamma   90.00
#
_symmetry.space_group_name_H-M   'P 1'
#
loop_
_entity.id
_entity.type
_entity.pdbx_description
1 polymer ?
#
loop_
_entity_poly.entity_id
_entity_poly.type
_entity_poly.pdbx_seq_one_letter_code
_entity_poly.pdbx_strand_id
1 'polypeptide(L)'
;MTEAWGYFALGLLLLALGGDSIVKGASGLAQRIGASPFVAGLLLIAFGTSLPELAVNARAVWVGSQELALGNAVGSNIVNLGLTLGLAAVVAPILVRMRVLSPLLVLLALASLALIVFGLDGVVGRGEGMA
;
A
#
# COMPACT_ATOMS: atom_id res chain seq x y z
N MET A 1 21.53 10.79 -19.61
CA MET A 1 21.61 10.38 -18.18
C MET A 1 21.14 11.49 -17.23
N THR A 2 21.51 12.75 -17.45
CA THR A 2 21.08 13.91 -16.62
C THR A 2 19.54 14.08 -16.57
N GLU A 3 18.85 13.88 -17.68
CA GLU A 3 17.39 13.97 -17.74
C GLU A 3 16.70 12.91 -16.88
N ALA A 4 17.20 11.68 -16.86
CA ALA A 4 16.63 10.62 -16.04
C ALA A 4 16.71 10.94 -14.53
N TRP A 5 17.83 11.53 -14.08
CA TRP A 5 17.95 11.99 -12.71
C TRP A 5 17.02 13.17 -12.39
N GLY A 6 16.80 14.05 -13.37
CA GLY A 6 15.84 15.15 -13.27
C GLY A 6 14.40 14.63 -13.08
N TYR A 7 13.97 13.70 -13.91
CA TYR A 7 12.64 13.07 -13.77
C TYR A 7 12.51 12.29 -12.47
N PHE A 8 13.56 11.59 -12.04
CA PHE A 8 13.55 10.88 -10.77
C PHE A 8 13.40 11.84 -9.58
N ALA A 9 14.17 12.91 -9.54
CA ALA A 9 14.09 13.91 -8.47
C ALA A 9 12.73 14.62 -8.46
N LEU A 10 12.20 14.98 -9.64
CA LEU A 10 10.88 15.56 -9.78
C LEU A 10 9.78 14.58 -9.29
N GLY A 11 9.89 13.31 -9.66
CA GLY A 11 8.97 12.26 -9.20
C GLY A 11 8.96 12.11 -7.69
N LEU A 12 10.13 12.12 -7.04
CA LEU A 12 10.24 12.08 -5.58
C LEU A 12 9.61 13.32 -4.92
N LEU A 13 9.85 14.50 -5.47
CA LEU A 13 9.26 15.75 -4.98
C LEU A 13 7.72 15.71 -5.09
N LEU A 14 7.20 15.32 -6.26
CA LEU A 14 5.75 15.21 -6.49
C LEU A 14 5.13 14.15 -5.59
N LEU A 15 5.81 13.05 -5.34
CA LEU A 15 5.37 12.00 -4.42
C LEU A 15 5.28 12.52 -2.98
N ALA A 16 6.30 13.25 -2.52
CA ALA A 16 6.32 13.83 -1.19
C ALA A 16 5.21 14.89 -0.99
N LEU A 17 5.05 15.80 -1.95
CA LEU A 17 4.01 16.84 -1.91
C LEU A 17 2.60 16.25 -2.05
N GLY A 18 2.44 15.26 -2.92
CA GLY A 18 1.19 14.55 -3.13
C GLY A 18 0.78 13.76 -1.89
N GLY A 19 1.72 13.04 -1.28
CA GLY A 19 1.49 12.30 -0.04
C GLY A 19 1.05 13.21 1.11
N ASP A 20 1.73 14.32 1.34
CA ASP A 20 1.34 15.32 2.35
C ASP A 20 -0.07 15.88 2.10
N SER A 21 -0.40 16.16 0.84
CA SER A 21 -1.72 16.66 0.44
C SER A 21 -2.83 15.63 0.68
N ILE A 22 -2.57 14.36 0.39
CA ILE A 22 -3.49 13.25 0.63
C ILE A 22 -3.74 13.10 2.14
N VAL A 23 -2.70 13.08 2.95
CA VAL A 23 -2.82 12.96 4.42
C VAL A 23 -3.65 14.11 5.00
N LYS A 24 -3.37 15.34 4.60
CA LYS A 24 -4.12 16.53 5.05
C LYS A 24 -5.57 16.50 4.58
N GLY A 25 -5.81 16.18 3.32
CA GLY A 25 -7.15 16.08 2.75
C GLY A 25 -7.99 14.98 3.40
N ALA A 26 -7.41 13.81 3.58
CA ALA A 26 -8.04 12.66 4.22
C ALA A 26 -8.39 12.94 5.68
N SER A 27 -7.48 13.55 6.43
CA SER A 27 -7.70 13.94 7.83
C SER A 27 -8.82 14.99 7.95
N GLY A 28 -8.85 15.97 7.06
CA GLY A 28 -9.91 16.99 7.04
C GLY A 28 -11.27 16.41 6.67
N LEU A 29 -11.33 15.48 5.73
CA LEU A 29 -12.57 14.81 5.36
C LEU A 29 -13.10 13.94 6.52
N ALA A 30 -12.23 13.17 7.15
CA ALA A 30 -12.57 12.34 8.29
C ALA A 30 -13.19 13.13 9.45
N GLN A 31 -12.61 14.28 9.75
CA GLN A 31 -13.16 15.17 10.77
C GLN A 31 -14.58 15.65 10.41
N ARG A 32 -14.82 15.97 9.14
CA ARG A 32 -16.14 16.44 8.68
C ARG A 32 -17.23 15.38 8.75
N ILE A 33 -16.90 14.11 8.50
CA ILE A 33 -17.87 12.99 8.55
C ILE A 33 -17.98 12.39 9.96
N GLY A 34 -17.29 12.95 10.97
CA GLY A 34 -17.33 12.46 12.35
C GLY A 34 -16.67 11.09 12.53
N ALA A 35 -15.82 10.66 11.60
CA ALA A 35 -15.08 9.42 11.74
C ALA A 35 -14.06 9.53 12.88
N SER A 36 -13.84 8.42 13.61
CA SER A 36 -12.80 8.43 14.62
C SER A 36 -11.44 8.65 13.94
N PRO A 37 -10.49 9.35 14.59
CA PRO A 37 -9.16 9.60 14.02
C PRO A 37 -8.44 8.31 13.60
N PHE A 38 -8.71 7.22 14.31
CA PHE A 38 -8.14 5.89 13.97
C PHE A 38 -8.71 5.35 12.65
N VAL A 39 -10.03 5.39 12.44
CA VAL A 39 -10.67 4.94 11.20
C VAL A 39 -10.25 5.81 10.03
N ALA A 40 -10.16 7.12 10.26
CA ALA A 40 -9.66 8.05 9.26
C ALA A 40 -8.22 7.72 8.84
N GLY A 41 -7.33 7.52 9.80
CA GLY A 41 -5.94 7.13 9.53
C GLY A 41 -5.86 5.80 8.78
N LEU A 42 -6.60 4.81 9.24
CA LEU A 42 -6.55 3.47 8.65
C LEU A 42 -7.06 3.44 7.20
N LEU A 43 -8.23 4.00 6.93
CA LEU A 43 -8.84 3.89 5.61
C LEU A 43 -8.32 4.92 4.62
N LEU A 44 -8.28 6.19 5.02
CA LEU A 44 -7.96 7.27 4.08
C LEU A 44 -6.45 7.43 3.88
N ILE A 45 -5.65 7.37 4.95
CA ILE A 45 -4.21 7.51 4.84
C ILE A 45 -3.60 6.25 4.22
N ALA A 46 -3.97 5.06 4.70
CA ALA A 46 -3.47 3.80 4.16
C ALA A 46 -3.82 3.65 2.67
N PHE A 47 -5.07 3.92 2.29
CA PHE A 47 -5.48 3.91 0.88
C PHE A 47 -4.72 4.95 0.07
N GLY A 48 -4.64 6.18 0.56
CA GLY A 48 -3.95 7.28 -0.12
C GLY A 48 -2.46 7.02 -0.34
N THR A 49 -1.78 6.41 0.62
CA THR A 49 -0.36 6.06 0.49
C THR A 49 -0.11 4.88 -0.46
N SER A 50 -1.13 4.04 -0.71
CA SER A 50 -1.05 2.94 -1.68
C SER A 50 -1.44 3.34 -3.11
N LEU A 51 -1.86 4.60 -3.36
CA LEU A 51 -2.17 5.08 -4.71
C LEU A 51 -0.99 5.01 -5.69
N PRO A 52 0.26 5.34 -5.29
CA PRO A 52 1.41 5.17 -6.18
C PRO A 52 1.60 3.73 -6.64
N GLU A 53 1.50 2.77 -5.72
CA GLU A 53 1.61 1.34 -6.04
C GLU A 53 0.48 0.90 -6.98
N LEU A 54 -0.73 1.37 -6.74
CA LEU A 54 -1.87 1.10 -7.62
C LEU A 54 -1.64 1.65 -9.04
N ALA A 55 -1.10 2.85 -9.16
CA ALA A 55 -0.78 3.47 -10.45
C ALA A 55 0.32 2.69 -11.20
N VAL A 56 1.37 2.26 -10.50
CA VAL A 56 2.44 1.41 -11.05
C VAL A 56 1.88 0.07 -11.52
N ASN A 57 1.06 -0.59 -10.69
CA ASN A 57 0.46 -1.87 -11.02
C ASN A 57 -0.50 -1.76 -12.21
N ALA A 58 -1.36 -0.74 -12.24
CA ALA A 58 -2.26 -0.49 -13.36
C ALA A 58 -1.47 -0.27 -14.66
N ARG A 59 -0.39 0.51 -14.62
CA ARG A 59 0.48 0.74 -15.77
C ARG A 59 1.22 -0.54 -16.19
N ALA A 60 1.72 -1.33 -15.25
CA ALA A 60 2.42 -2.58 -15.52
C ALA A 60 1.49 -3.58 -16.25
N VAL A 61 0.26 -3.76 -15.74
CA VAL A 61 -0.75 -4.60 -16.37
C VAL A 61 -1.11 -4.08 -17.77
N TRP A 62 -1.27 -2.76 -17.92
CA TRP A 62 -1.61 -2.15 -19.22
C TRP A 62 -0.57 -2.41 -20.31
N VAL A 63 0.72 -2.42 -19.95
CA VAL A 63 1.83 -2.71 -20.89
C VAL A 63 2.19 -4.20 -20.98
N GLY A 64 1.42 -5.08 -20.33
CA GLY A 64 1.63 -6.53 -20.36
C GLY A 64 2.73 -7.05 -19.43
N SER A 65 3.25 -6.21 -18.52
CA SER A 65 4.28 -6.58 -17.54
C SER A 65 3.65 -7.05 -16.22
N GLN A 66 2.88 -8.14 -16.28
CA GLN A 66 2.12 -8.66 -15.13
C GLN A 66 3.01 -9.06 -13.95
N GLU A 67 4.20 -9.60 -14.24
CA GLU A 67 5.22 -9.98 -13.24
C GLU A 67 5.68 -8.75 -12.42
N LEU A 68 5.79 -7.58 -13.06
CA LEU A 68 6.13 -6.33 -12.38
C LEU A 68 5.01 -5.91 -11.43
N ALA A 69 3.75 -6.05 -11.83
CA ALA A 69 2.61 -5.72 -10.97
C ALA A 69 2.57 -6.60 -9.73
N LEU A 70 2.73 -7.91 -9.88
CA LEU A 70 2.77 -8.85 -8.77
C LEU A 70 3.98 -8.60 -7.87
N GLY A 71 5.16 -8.45 -8.48
CA GLY A 71 6.39 -8.14 -7.74
C GLY A 71 6.31 -6.85 -6.93
N ASN A 72 5.70 -5.79 -7.49
CA ASN A 72 5.47 -4.53 -6.78
C ASN A 72 4.49 -4.70 -5.62
N ALA A 73 3.38 -5.42 -5.81
CA ALA A 73 2.39 -5.65 -4.75
C ALA A 73 2.96 -6.47 -3.58
N VAL A 74 3.68 -7.54 -3.86
CA VAL A 74 4.31 -8.38 -2.83
C VAL A 74 5.51 -7.67 -2.21
N GLY A 75 6.36 -7.06 -3.04
CA GLY A 75 7.56 -6.36 -2.61
C GLY A 75 7.28 -5.19 -1.68
N SER A 76 6.26 -4.38 -1.98
CA SER A 76 5.86 -3.26 -1.11
C SER A 76 5.42 -3.74 0.27
N ASN A 77 4.68 -4.84 0.37
CA ASN A 77 4.33 -5.44 1.66
C ASN A 77 5.55 -5.90 2.46
N ILE A 78 6.52 -6.55 1.79
CA ILE A 78 7.77 -7.00 2.43
C ILE A 78 8.55 -5.79 2.95
N VAL A 79 8.68 -4.73 2.16
CA VAL A 79 9.38 -3.50 2.56
C VAL A 79 8.65 -2.81 3.71
N ASN A 80 7.33 -2.70 3.66
CA ASN A 80 6.55 -2.07 4.71
C ASN A 80 6.65 -2.83 6.05
N LEU A 81 6.60 -4.14 6.04
CA LEU A 81 6.73 -4.96 7.25
C LEU A 81 8.20 -5.07 7.72
N GLY A 82 9.11 -5.36 6.80
CA GLY A 82 10.52 -5.60 7.15
C GLY A 82 11.28 -4.32 7.44
N LEU A 83 11.28 -3.39 6.48
CA LEU A 83 12.09 -2.19 6.59
C LEU A 83 11.37 -1.08 7.37
N THR A 84 10.15 -0.70 6.97
CA THR A 84 9.48 0.46 7.57
C THR A 84 9.09 0.19 9.02
N LEU A 85 8.39 -0.90 9.29
CA LEU A 85 7.99 -1.27 10.65
C LEU A 85 9.20 -1.70 11.48
N GLY A 86 10.15 -2.43 10.87
CA GLY A 86 11.37 -2.87 11.54
C GLY A 86 12.24 -1.70 11.99
N LEU A 87 12.50 -0.72 11.12
CA LEU A 87 13.25 0.48 11.49
C LEU A 87 12.52 1.31 12.54
N ALA A 88 11.20 1.47 12.42
CA ALA A 88 10.42 2.17 13.44
C ALA A 88 10.54 1.51 14.82
N ALA A 89 10.51 0.18 14.89
CA ALA A 89 10.67 -0.57 16.13
C ALA A 89 12.08 -0.45 16.73
N VAL A 90 13.11 -0.30 15.91
CA VAL A 90 14.49 -0.03 16.37
C VAL A 90 14.60 1.36 16.98
N VAL A 91 13.93 2.36 16.40
CA VAL A 91 13.99 3.75 16.89
C VAL A 91 13.17 3.93 18.17
N ALA A 92 12.00 3.32 18.26
CA ALA A 92 11.13 3.45 19.43
C ALA A 92 10.27 2.19 19.60
N PRO A 93 9.97 1.79 20.86
CA PRO A 93 9.07 0.68 21.13
C PRO A 93 7.68 0.94 20.56
N ILE A 94 7.15 0.00 19.79
CA ILE A 94 5.81 0.08 19.19
C ILE A 94 4.82 -0.66 20.10
N LEU A 95 3.86 0.07 20.64
CA LEU A 95 2.77 -0.52 21.43
C LEU A 95 1.71 -1.14 20.53
N VAL A 96 1.67 -2.45 20.45
CA VAL A 96 0.73 -3.20 19.63
C VAL A 96 -0.55 -3.52 20.41
N ARG A 97 -1.68 -2.96 20.01
CA ARG A 97 -2.99 -3.28 20.58
C ARG A 97 -3.63 -4.42 19.80
N MET A 98 -3.37 -5.66 20.22
CA MET A 98 -3.82 -6.88 19.53
C MET A 98 -5.33 -6.93 19.29
N ARG A 99 -6.14 -6.40 20.23
CA ARG A 99 -7.60 -6.41 20.09
C ARG A 99 -8.10 -5.64 18.83
N VAL A 100 -7.37 -4.60 18.42
CA VAL A 100 -7.68 -3.80 17.23
C VAL A 100 -7.01 -4.39 15.98
N LEU A 101 -5.82 -4.95 16.14
CA LEU A 101 -4.99 -5.43 15.04
C LEU A 101 -5.39 -6.84 14.57
N SER A 102 -5.89 -7.69 15.47
CA SER A 102 -6.19 -9.10 15.15
C SER A 102 -7.14 -9.27 13.96
N PRO A 103 -8.28 -8.57 13.82
CA PRO A 103 -9.14 -8.74 12.65
C PRO A 103 -8.46 -8.32 11.35
N LEU A 104 -7.61 -7.31 11.39
CA LEU A 104 -6.84 -6.87 10.22
C LEU A 104 -5.77 -7.88 9.82
N LEU A 105 -5.10 -8.50 10.80
CA LEU A 105 -4.12 -9.57 10.55
C LEU A 105 -4.79 -10.82 9.98
N VAL A 106 -5.99 -11.17 10.47
CA VAL A 106 -6.77 -12.28 9.90
C VAL A 106 -7.16 -11.98 8.46
N LEU A 107 -7.65 -10.77 8.17
CA LEU A 107 -8.00 -10.36 6.81
C LEU A 107 -6.77 -10.41 5.88
N LEU A 108 -5.62 -9.91 6.34
CA LEU A 108 -4.37 -9.97 5.59
C LEU A 108 -3.95 -11.41 5.31
N ALA A 109 -4.02 -12.29 6.32
CA ALA A 109 -3.70 -13.69 6.16
C ALA A 109 -4.63 -14.41 5.16
N LEU A 110 -5.94 -14.13 5.23
CA LEU A 110 -6.91 -14.67 4.28
C LEU A 110 -6.66 -14.17 2.85
N ALA A 111 -6.40 -12.88 2.68
CA ALA A 111 -6.07 -12.31 1.36
C ALA A 111 -4.78 -12.91 0.78
N SER A 112 -3.75 -13.09 1.62
CA SER A 112 -2.49 -13.72 1.20
C SER A 112 -2.70 -15.20 0.83
N LEU A 113 -3.51 -15.93 1.60
CA LEU A 113 -3.84 -17.31 1.30
C LEU A 113 -4.64 -17.43 0.00
N ALA A 114 -5.62 -16.55 -0.21
CA ALA A 114 -6.39 -16.50 -1.46
C ALA A 114 -5.48 -16.25 -2.67
N LEU A 115 -4.55 -15.31 -2.56
CA LEU A 115 -3.57 -15.04 -3.63
C LEU A 115 -2.71 -16.28 -3.94
N ILE A 116 -2.27 -17.00 -2.91
CA ILE A 116 -1.50 -18.24 -3.10
C ILE A 116 -2.36 -19.30 -3.80
N VAL A 117 -3.59 -19.52 -3.33
CA VAL A 117 -4.50 -20.53 -3.88
C VAL A 117 -4.84 -20.23 -5.33
N PHE A 118 -5.19 -18.97 -5.65
CA PHE A 118 -5.50 -18.56 -7.02
C PHE A 118 -4.28 -18.57 -7.96
N GLY A 119 -3.08 -18.42 -7.40
CA GLY A 119 -1.84 -18.47 -8.18
C GLY A 119 -1.22 -19.86 -8.30
N LEU A 120 -1.85 -20.94 -7.79
CA LEU A 120 -1.28 -22.30 -7.83
C LEU A 120 -1.09 -22.84 -9.25
N ASP A 121 -1.92 -22.42 -10.19
CA ASP A 121 -1.83 -22.78 -11.60
C ASP A 121 -0.87 -21.86 -12.40
N GLY A 122 -0.28 -20.86 -11.72
CA GLY A 122 0.64 -19.87 -12.31
C GLY A 122 -0.05 -18.71 -13.04
N VAL A 123 -1.38 -18.63 -13.01
CA VAL A 123 -2.15 -17.57 -13.67
C VAL A 123 -3.27 -17.09 -12.76
N VAL A 124 -3.25 -15.82 -12.36
CA VAL A 124 -4.41 -15.21 -11.69
C VAL A 124 -5.34 -14.62 -12.74
N GLY A 125 -6.45 -15.29 -12.98
CA GLY A 125 -7.44 -14.92 -13.99
C GLY A 125 -8.32 -13.74 -13.55
N ARG A 126 -9.05 -13.13 -14.53
CA ARG A 126 -9.96 -12.02 -14.24
C ARG A 126 -11.11 -12.39 -13.29
N GLY A 127 -11.57 -13.65 -13.32
CA GLY A 127 -12.60 -14.14 -12.42
C GLY A 127 -12.13 -14.20 -10.96
N GLU A 128 -10.90 -14.63 -10.76
CA GLU A 128 -10.27 -14.73 -9.44
C GLU A 128 -9.92 -13.37 -8.84
N GLY A 129 -9.59 -12.40 -9.70
CA GLY A 129 -9.35 -11.02 -9.27
C GLY A 129 -10.62 -10.24 -8.87
N MET A 130 -11.83 -10.81 -9.09
CA MET A 130 -13.11 -10.23 -8.71
C MET A 130 -13.73 -10.90 -7.48
N ALA A 131 -13.14 -11.97 -6.97
CA ALA A 131 -13.57 -12.70 -5.78
C ALA A 131 -13.01 -12.07 -4.49
#